data_e596fbe9e72f013dec5d093db0e79a88
#
_entry.id   e596fbe9e72f013dec5d093db0e79a88
#
_cell.length_a   1.000
_cell.length_b   1.000
_cell.length_c   1.000
_cell.angle_alpha   90.00
_cell.angle_beta   90.00
_cell.angle_gamma   90.00
#
_symmetry.space_group_name_H-M   'P 1'
#
loop_
_entity.id
_entity.type
_entity.pdbx_description
1 polymer ?
#
loop_
_entity_poly.entity_id
_entity_poly.type
_entity_poly.pdbx_seq_one_letter_code
_entity_poly.pdbx_strand_id
1 'polypeptide(L)'
;ESLKAVENGAVIADETAQSLKNVVEGVQGITQAIEDISASSGEQASSLSQVTIGIDQISSVVQTTSATAEESAASSEELSDQARKLKELVGQFRLKKAAIPELRNFD
;
A
#
# COMPACT_ATOMS: atom_id res chain seq x y z
N GLU A 1 68.38 -36.12 -5.24
CA GLU A 1 67.34 -35.98 -4.20
C GLU A 1 67.11 -34.57 -3.74
N SER A 2 68.16 -33.78 -3.53
CA SER A 2 68.05 -32.38 -3.12
C SER A 2 67.38 -31.53 -4.21
N LEU A 3 67.65 -31.78 -5.49
CA LEU A 3 67.00 -31.12 -6.59
C LEU A 3 65.51 -31.40 -6.67
N LYS A 4 65.14 -32.65 -6.37
CA LYS A 4 63.76 -33.09 -6.38
C LYS A 4 62.95 -32.44 -5.23
N ALA A 5 63.59 -32.29 -4.07
CA ALA A 5 63.00 -31.62 -2.93
C ALA A 5 62.79 -30.13 -3.22
N VAL A 6 63.74 -29.48 -3.90
CA VAL A 6 63.64 -28.09 -4.32
C VAL A 6 62.55 -27.89 -5.38
N GLU A 7 62.48 -28.78 -6.35
CA GLU A 7 61.41 -28.77 -7.38
C GLU A 7 60.03 -28.96 -6.75
N ASN A 8 59.86 -29.90 -5.84
CA ASN A 8 58.59 -30.08 -5.10
C ASN A 8 58.22 -28.87 -4.27
N GLY A 9 59.22 -28.29 -3.60
CA GLY A 9 59.01 -27.06 -2.84
C GLY A 9 58.60 -25.88 -3.73
N ALA A 10 59.18 -25.76 -4.90
CA ALA A 10 58.82 -24.74 -5.87
C ALA A 10 57.38 -24.92 -6.40
N VAL A 11 56.98 -26.16 -6.66
CA VAL A 11 55.63 -26.50 -7.10
C VAL A 11 54.60 -26.15 -6.00
N ILE A 12 54.89 -26.53 -4.74
CA ILE A 12 54.02 -26.20 -3.60
C ILE A 12 53.92 -24.70 -3.42
N ALA A 13 55.02 -23.95 -3.53
CA ALA A 13 55.04 -22.52 -3.42
C ALA A 13 54.19 -21.86 -4.51
N ASP A 14 54.28 -22.38 -5.75
CA ASP A 14 53.48 -21.88 -6.87
C ASP A 14 52.02 -22.16 -6.70
N GLU A 15 51.65 -23.37 -6.28
CA GLU A 15 50.27 -23.75 -5.97
C GLU A 15 49.67 -22.86 -4.85
N THR A 16 50.47 -22.61 -3.79
CA THR A 16 50.09 -21.73 -2.70
C THR A 16 49.85 -20.30 -3.19
N ALA A 17 50.75 -19.79 -4.02
CA ALA A 17 50.63 -18.45 -4.61
C ALA A 17 49.36 -18.35 -5.46
N GLN A 18 49.08 -19.40 -6.26
CA GLN A 18 47.87 -19.45 -7.07
C GLN A 18 46.62 -19.49 -6.23
N SER A 19 46.61 -20.28 -5.16
CA SER A 19 45.49 -20.37 -4.20
C SER A 19 45.26 -19.03 -3.53
N LEU A 20 46.30 -18.33 -3.11
CA LEU A 20 46.21 -17.00 -2.51
C LEU A 20 45.64 -15.98 -3.52
N LYS A 21 46.04 -16.06 -4.76
CA LYS A 21 45.49 -15.21 -5.82
C LYS A 21 44.01 -15.44 -5.99
N ASN A 22 43.58 -16.71 -5.99
CA ASN A 22 42.14 -17.07 -6.06
C ASN A 22 41.38 -16.51 -4.88
N VAL A 23 41.96 -16.57 -3.66
CA VAL A 23 41.34 -16.00 -2.44
C VAL A 23 41.19 -14.48 -2.58
N VAL A 24 42.20 -13.79 -3.05
CA VAL A 24 42.15 -12.33 -3.29
C VAL A 24 41.05 -11.99 -4.28
N GLU A 25 40.96 -12.71 -5.39
CA GLU A 25 39.92 -12.51 -6.39
C GLU A 25 38.54 -12.76 -5.78
N GLY A 26 38.42 -13.81 -4.97
CA GLY A 26 37.17 -14.13 -4.24
C GLY A 26 36.78 -13.01 -3.27
N VAL A 27 37.73 -12.46 -2.54
CA VAL A 27 37.51 -11.33 -1.61
C VAL A 27 37.06 -10.09 -2.38
N GLN A 28 37.66 -9.82 -3.52
CA GLN A 28 37.22 -8.70 -4.38
C GLN A 28 35.80 -8.88 -4.84
N GLY A 29 35.41 -10.10 -5.24
CA GLY A 29 34.05 -10.42 -5.62
C GLY A 29 33.05 -10.20 -4.48
N ILE A 30 33.44 -10.61 -3.26
CA ILE A 30 32.61 -10.40 -2.06
C ILE A 30 32.48 -8.90 -1.75
N THR A 31 33.55 -8.14 -1.86
CA THR A 31 33.54 -6.70 -1.65
C THR A 31 32.57 -6.03 -2.62
N GLN A 32 32.60 -6.42 -3.89
CA GLN A 32 31.69 -5.89 -4.89
C GLN A 32 30.25 -6.26 -4.56
N ALA A 33 29.99 -7.49 -4.15
CA ALA A 33 28.66 -7.93 -3.75
C ALA A 33 28.14 -7.13 -2.55
N ILE A 34 29.00 -6.83 -1.58
CA ILE A 34 28.65 -6.01 -0.41
C ILE A 34 28.28 -4.58 -0.84
N GLU A 35 29.03 -4.01 -1.77
CA GLU A 35 28.73 -2.68 -2.31
C GLU A 35 27.37 -2.66 -3.02
N ASP A 36 27.09 -3.69 -3.82
CA ASP A 36 25.80 -3.84 -4.52
C ASP A 36 24.66 -3.99 -3.54
N ILE A 37 24.83 -4.80 -2.49
CA ILE A 37 23.85 -4.98 -1.43
C ILE A 37 23.60 -3.67 -0.69
N SER A 38 24.67 -2.94 -0.38
CA SER A 38 24.57 -1.64 0.30
C SER A 38 23.76 -0.64 -0.54
N ALA A 39 24.05 -0.56 -1.84
CA ALA A 39 23.33 0.31 -2.76
C ALA A 39 21.84 -0.08 -2.84
N SER A 40 21.56 -1.38 -3.01
CA SER A 40 20.19 -1.90 -3.07
C SER A 40 19.44 -1.66 -1.76
N SER A 41 20.12 -1.82 -0.62
CA SER A 41 19.52 -1.55 0.70
C SER A 41 19.16 -0.08 0.86
N GLY A 42 20.00 0.81 0.34
CA GLY A 42 19.72 2.25 0.32
C GLY A 42 18.47 2.57 -0.50
N GLU A 43 18.36 1.98 -1.69
CA GLU A 43 17.18 2.13 -2.54
C GLU A 43 15.92 1.57 -1.86
N GLN A 44 16.03 0.42 -1.21
CA GLN A 44 14.92 -0.18 -0.47
C GLN A 44 14.47 0.72 0.69
N ALA A 45 15.42 1.30 1.43
CA ALA A 45 15.10 2.23 2.52
C ALA A 45 14.32 3.45 1.99
N SER A 46 14.74 3.98 0.85
CA SER A 46 14.05 5.09 0.18
C SER A 46 12.61 4.68 -0.24
N SER A 47 12.48 3.50 -0.84
CA SER A 47 11.18 2.96 -1.25
C SER A 47 10.25 2.73 -0.06
N LEU A 48 10.78 2.21 1.05
CA LEU A 48 10.02 2.03 2.29
C LEU A 48 9.52 3.37 2.85
N SER A 49 10.35 4.40 2.76
CA SER A 49 9.93 5.75 3.17
C SER A 49 8.75 6.23 2.32
N GLN A 50 8.79 6.03 1.01
CA GLN A 50 7.68 6.38 0.11
C GLN A 50 6.43 5.57 0.42
N VAL A 51 6.57 4.27 0.71
CA VAL A 51 5.46 3.39 1.11
C VAL A 51 4.82 3.91 2.40
N THR A 52 5.63 4.32 3.38
CA THR A 52 5.13 4.88 4.64
C THR A 52 4.31 6.15 4.40
N ILE A 53 4.78 7.04 3.54
CA ILE A 53 4.04 8.24 3.15
C ILE A 53 2.71 7.86 2.48
N GLY A 54 2.74 6.87 1.59
CA GLY A 54 1.55 6.35 0.93
C GLY A 54 0.52 5.77 1.92
N ILE A 55 0.98 5.06 2.93
CA ILE A 55 0.13 4.50 3.98
C ILE A 55 -0.53 5.62 4.79
N ASP A 56 0.22 6.67 5.13
CA ASP A 56 -0.33 7.84 5.84
C ASP A 56 -1.42 8.51 5.01
N GLN A 57 -1.21 8.65 3.70
CA GLN A 57 -2.20 9.20 2.77
C GLN A 57 -3.46 8.33 2.72
N ILE A 58 -3.28 7.00 2.65
CA ILE A 58 -4.40 6.04 2.66
C ILE A 58 -5.18 6.17 3.97
N SER A 59 -4.50 6.28 5.10
CA SER A 59 -5.15 6.47 6.40
C SER A 59 -6.02 7.73 6.41
N SER A 60 -5.51 8.83 5.86
CA SER A 60 -6.27 10.08 5.72
C SER A 60 -7.51 9.90 4.83
N VAL A 61 -7.36 9.20 3.71
CA VAL A 61 -8.48 8.90 2.80
C VAL A 61 -9.52 8.03 3.49
N VAL A 62 -9.10 7.03 4.25
CA VAL A 62 -10.01 6.15 5.02
C VAL A 62 -10.82 6.98 6.03
N GLN A 63 -10.17 7.87 6.76
CA GLN A 63 -10.85 8.75 7.72
C GLN A 63 -11.86 9.64 7.03
N THR A 64 -11.49 10.27 5.92
CA THR A 64 -12.38 11.12 5.12
C THR A 64 -13.55 10.31 4.57
N THR A 65 -13.30 9.12 4.05
CA THR A 65 -14.33 8.22 3.51
C THR A 65 -15.32 7.82 4.61
N SER A 66 -14.82 7.51 5.81
CA SER A 66 -15.67 7.16 6.96
C SER A 66 -16.56 8.33 7.36
N ALA A 67 -15.99 9.53 7.44
CA ALA A 67 -16.75 10.75 7.75
C ALA A 67 -17.82 11.03 6.69
N THR A 68 -17.49 10.87 5.40
CA THR A 68 -18.43 11.03 4.30
C THR A 68 -19.55 10.00 4.36
N ALA A 69 -19.21 8.76 4.72
CA ALA A 69 -20.20 7.69 4.86
C ALA A 69 -21.18 7.99 6.00
N GLU A 70 -20.68 8.47 7.13
CA GLU A 70 -21.53 8.88 8.27
C GLU A 70 -22.45 10.05 7.88
N GLU A 71 -21.92 11.05 7.19
CA GLU A 71 -22.68 12.19 6.70
C GLU A 71 -23.74 11.74 5.70
N SER A 72 -23.41 10.84 4.78
CA SER A 72 -24.34 10.27 3.81
C SER A 72 -25.46 9.49 4.50
N ALA A 73 -25.13 8.72 5.51
CA ALA A 73 -26.13 7.97 6.29
C ALA A 73 -27.11 8.94 7.00
N ALA A 74 -26.57 9.99 7.63
CA ALA A 74 -27.39 11.03 8.29
C ALA A 74 -28.30 11.74 7.29
N SER A 75 -27.78 12.11 6.12
CA SER A 75 -28.55 12.74 5.04
C SER A 75 -29.65 11.81 4.53
N SER A 76 -29.37 10.52 4.41
CA SER A 76 -30.35 9.51 4.00
C SER A 76 -31.47 9.39 5.00
N GLU A 77 -31.18 9.40 6.29
CA GLU A 77 -32.20 9.39 7.35
C GLU A 77 -33.08 10.64 7.27
N GLU A 78 -32.44 11.81 7.11
CA GLU A 78 -33.15 13.06 6.96
C GLU A 78 -34.08 13.07 5.75
N LEU A 79 -33.59 12.57 4.59
CA LEU A 79 -34.41 12.42 3.38
C LEU A 79 -35.59 11.47 3.61
N SER A 80 -35.35 10.37 4.31
CA SER A 80 -36.40 9.41 4.66
C SER A 80 -37.48 10.06 5.52
N ASP A 81 -37.11 10.85 6.51
CA ASP A 81 -38.02 11.58 7.36
C ASP A 81 -38.82 12.62 6.57
N GLN A 82 -38.17 13.37 5.70
CA GLN A 82 -38.84 14.34 4.83
C GLN A 82 -39.83 13.66 3.89
N ALA A 83 -39.45 12.52 3.32
CA ALA A 83 -40.35 11.73 2.45
C ALA A 83 -41.57 11.26 3.23
N ARG A 84 -41.40 10.83 4.48
CA ARG A 84 -42.49 10.43 5.34
C ARG A 84 -43.44 11.61 5.62
N LYS A 85 -42.89 12.79 5.95
CA LYS A 85 -43.67 14.01 6.16
C LYS A 85 -44.45 14.38 4.91
N LEU A 86 -43.85 14.31 3.74
CA LEU A 86 -44.51 14.58 2.47
C LEU A 86 -45.67 13.59 2.23
N LYS A 87 -45.44 12.32 2.54
CA LYS A 87 -46.48 11.27 2.41
C LYS A 87 -47.66 11.58 3.33
N GLU A 88 -47.39 11.99 4.56
CA GLU A 88 -48.43 12.40 5.50
C GLU A 88 -49.20 13.60 5.00
N LEU A 89 -48.52 14.63 4.49
CA LEU A 89 -49.17 15.83 3.96
C LEU A 89 -50.03 15.50 2.75
N VAL A 90 -49.56 14.65 1.84
CA VAL A 90 -50.33 14.20 0.67
C VAL A 90 -51.56 13.39 1.15
N GLY A 91 -51.39 12.55 2.17
CA GLY A 91 -52.46 11.79 2.76
C GLY A 91 -53.56 12.68 3.36
N GLN A 92 -53.14 13.73 4.09
CA GLN A 92 -54.09 14.72 4.66
C GLN A 92 -54.82 15.48 3.54
N PHE A 93 -54.13 15.84 2.48
CA PHE A 93 -54.71 16.52 1.33
C PHE A 93 -55.78 15.65 0.65
N ARG A 94 -55.48 14.33 0.46
CA ARG A 94 -56.45 13.38 -0.09
C ARG A 94 -57.66 13.22 0.80
N LEU A 95 -57.46 13.13 2.10
CA LEU A 95 -58.57 13.05 3.09
C LEU A 95 -59.43 14.32 3.04
N LYS A 96 -58.83 15.50 2.93
CA LYS A 96 -59.54 16.75 2.81
C LYS A 96 -60.33 16.78 1.53
N LYS A 97 -59.75 16.35 0.38
CA LYS A 97 -60.42 16.26 -0.94
C LYS A 97 -61.57 15.28 -0.88
N ALA A 98 -61.41 14.15 -0.20
CA ALA A 98 -62.48 13.15 -0.05
C ALA A 98 -63.62 13.63 0.87
N ALA A 99 -63.31 14.49 1.89
CA ALA A 99 -64.28 15.02 2.84
C ALA A 99 -65.17 16.15 2.23
N ILE A 100 -64.74 16.77 1.11
CA ILE A 100 -65.50 17.84 0.45
C ILE A 100 -66.14 17.27 -0.84
N PRO A 101 -67.46 16.95 -0.85
CA PRO A 101 -68.14 16.31 -1.98
C PRO A 101 -68.13 17.18 -3.26
N GLU A 102 -68.08 18.51 -3.13
CA GLU A 102 -68.09 19.44 -4.24
C GLU A 102 -66.81 19.33 -5.09
N LEU A 103 -65.68 19.00 -4.49
CA LEU A 103 -64.43 18.81 -5.22
C LEU A 103 -64.35 17.50 -5.99
N ARG A 104 -65.20 16.54 -5.69
CA ARG A 104 -65.32 15.25 -6.44
C ARG A 104 -65.87 15.44 -7.85
N ASN A 105 -66.71 16.45 -8.03
CA ASN A 105 -67.40 16.69 -9.30
C ASN A 105 -66.52 17.43 -10.32
N PHE A 106 -65.35 17.87 -9.94
CA PHE A 106 -64.42 18.59 -10.84
C PHE A 106 -63.34 17.70 -11.46
N ASP A 107 -63.31 16.44 -11.14
CA ASP A 107 -62.41 15.46 -11.78
C ASP A 107 -63.15 14.79 -12.96
#